data_2418be691a8a97a352042488e6c9a7c0
#
_entry.id   2418be691a8a97a352042488e6c9a7c0
#
_cell.length_a   1.000
_cell.length_b   1.000
_cell.length_c   1.000
_cell.angle_alpha   90.00
_cell.angle_beta   90.00
_cell.angle_gamma   90.00
#
_symmetry.space_group_name_H-M   'P 1'
#
loop_
_entity.id
_entity.type
_entity.pdbx_description
1 polymer ?
#
loop_
_entity_poly.entity_id
_entity_poly.type
_entity_poly.pdbx_seq_one_letter_code
_entity_poly.pdbx_strand_id
1 'polypeptide(L)'
;YNKVKDSGYSCCILKGQGNAVMYPNPLIRIPGDVDVWVNAVRDEIRSLAHSLAENANGHVDDESFNHVGLTVNGITVELHTTPGFMANFVYNRRLQRWLKLNVDEQCSNMVALPNDAGLVAVPTHSFNVVYQLYHLYHHYFYEGVGLRQVVDYYFVVTMLNVECEMLSSLQSELKHLGLWKFAGAMMYVLHKVMGLTEDKMIAPMNAKRGQMLLDDILNGGNFGHYDKHHVLGHNLLRLYRDARLLRYYPAEALSEPIFRVWHFLWRVLNKKFS
;
A
#
# COMPACT_ATOMS: atom_id res chain seq x y z
N TYR A 1 17.78 4.08 -3.80
CA TYR A 1 18.06 2.68 -3.50
C TYR A 1 19.54 2.52 -3.09
N ASN A 2 20.51 2.81 -3.98
CA ASN A 2 21.93 2.59 -3.70
C ASN A 2 22.42 3.30 -2.44
N LYS A 3 22.02 4.54 -2.20
CA LYS A 3 22.38 5.28 -0.96
C LYS A 3 21.95 4.54 0.33
N VAL A 4 20.78 3.89 0.33
CA VAL A 4 20.31 3.08 1.47
C VAL A 4 21.18 1.82 1.62
N LYS A 5 21.51 1.17 0.50
CA LYS A 5 22.41 0.00 0.46
C LYS A 5 23.82 0.33 0.93
N ASP A 6 24.37 1.45 0.48
CA ASP A 6 25.70 1.94 0.85
C ASP A 6 25.79 2.30 2.34
N SER A 7 24.66 2.62 2.97
CA SER A 7 24.54 2.82 4.41
C SER A 7 24.43 1.50 5.20
N GLY A 8 24.52 0.34 4.54
CA GLY A 8 24.54 -0.98 5.17
C GLY A 8 23.15 -1.62 5.38
N TYR A 9 22.08 -1.03 4.87
CA TYR A 9 20.72 -1.55 5.04
C TYR A 9 20.23 -2.30 3.80
N SER A 10 19.53 -3.41 3.99
CA SER A 10 18.76 -4.05 2.93
C SER A 10 17.43 -3.32 2.76
N CYS A 11 17.00 -3.12 1.51
CA CYS A 11 15.79 -2.39 1.20
C CYS A 11 15.14 -2.86 -0.09
N CYS A 12 13.85 -2.54 -0.25
CA CYS A 12 13.02 -2.89 -1.38
C CYS A 12 12.21 -1.65 -1.81
N ILE A 13 12.16 -1.34 -3.11
CA ILE A 13 11.30 -0.27 -3.66
C ILE A 13 9.89 -0.81 -3.80
N LEU A 14 8.97 -0.22 -3.07
CA LEU A 14 7.56 -0.58 -3.09
C LEU A 14 6.78 0.22 -4.13
N LYS A 15 5.62 -0.31 -4.52
CA LYS A 15 4.63 0.44 -5.34
C LYS A 15 5.26 1.18 -6.54
N GLY A 16 4.82 2.38 -6.81
CA GLY A 16 5.38 3.37 -7.73
C GLY A 16 6.26 2.82 -8.83
N GLN A 17 7.54 3.07 -8.71
CA GLN A 17 8.56 2.65 -9.66
C GLN A 17 8.76 1.12 -9.66
N GLY A 18 8.54 0.45 -8.52
CA GLY A 18 8.53 -1.01 -8.44
C GLY A 18 7.43 -1.66 -9.27
N ASN A 19 6.25 -1.01 -9.36
CA ASN A 19 5.16 -1.49 -10.21
C ASN A 19 5.33 -1.06 -11.68
N ALA A 20 6.04 0.03 -11.96
CA ALA A 20 6.23 0.52 -13.32
C ALA A 20 6.87 -0.55 -14.25
N VAL A 21 7.76 -1.38 -13.71
CA VAL A 21 8.40 -2.48 -14.49
C VAL A 21 7.39 -3.53 -14.99
N MET A 22 6.17 -3.55 -14.45
CA MET A 22 5.09 -4.44 -14.88
C MET A 22 4.25 -3.87 -16.02
N TYR A 23 4.43 -2.60 -16.35
CA TYR A 23 3.73 -1.97 -17.47
C TYR A 23 4.38 -2.38 -18.81
N PRO A 24 3.61 -2.45 -19.90
CA PRO A 24 4.15 -2.69 -21.25
C PRO A 24 5.24 -1.69 -21.65
N ASN A 25 5.12 -0.46 -21.18
CA ASN A 25 6.17 0.54 -21.20
C ASN A 25 6.27 1.20 -19.81
N PRO A 26 7.31 0.88 -19.03
CA PRO A 26 7.49 1.43 -17.69
C PRO A 26 7.48 2.95 -17.59
N LEU A 27 7.85 3.64 -18.66
CA LEU A 27 7.98 5.10 -18.69
C LEU A 27 6.63 5.84 -18.80
N ILE A 28 5.55 5.16 -19.16
CA ILE A 28 4.20 5.78 -19.23
C ILE A 28 3.54 5.90 -17.85
N ARG A 29 4.04 5.20 -16.86
CA ARG A 29 3.50 5.32 -15.49
C ARG A 29 3.93 6.66 -14.89
N ILE A 30 2.93 7.49 -14.56
CA ILE A 30 3.18 8.78 -13.89
C ILE A 30 3.84 8.51 -12.53
N PRO A 31 5.03 9.08 -12.26
CA PRO A 31 5.70 8.92 -10.97
C PRO A 31 4.93 9.64 -9.85
N GLY A 32 5.17 9.21 -8.63
CA GLY A 32 4.75 9.85 -7.38
C GLY A 32 5.94 9.83 -6.43
N ASP A 33 5.64 9.75 -5.16
CA ASP A 33 6.59 9.44 -4.09
C ASP A 33 7.34 8.12 -4.31
N VAL A 34 8.49 7.99 -3.68
CA VAL A 34 9.29 6.77 -3.71
C VAL A 34 9.19 6.10 -2.35
N ASP A 35 8.43 5.02 -2.29
CA ASP A 35 8.31 4.20 -1.09
C ASP A 35 9.46 3.20 -0.99
N VAL A 36 10.23 3.25 0.07
CA VAL A 36 11.35 2.34 0.32
C VAL A 36 11.12 1.58 1.60
N TRP A 37 10.92 0.27 1.52
CA TRP A 37 10.89 -0.59 2.69
C TRP A 37 12.31 -0.94 3.09
N VAL A 38 12.71 -0.51 4.28
CA VAL A 38 14.05 -0.72 4.83
C VAL A 38 13.97 -1.74 5.95
N ASN A 39 14.78 -2.78 5.88
CA ASN A 39 14.88 -3.79 6.93
C ASN A 39 15.73 -3.24 8.09
N ALA A 40 15.16 -2.33 8.86
CA ALA A 40 15.80 -1.65 9.99
C ALA A 40 14.75 -1.23 11.04
N VAL A 41 15.19 -0.96 12.25
CA VAL A 41 14.32 -0.42 13.31
C VAL A 41 14.13 1.09 13.15
N ARG A 42 13.11 1.63 13.82
CA ARG A 42 12.67 3.02 13.61
C ARG A 42 13.77 4.06 13.84
N ASP A 43 14.56 3.93 14.91
CA ASP A 43 15.60 4.91 15.23
C ASP A 43 16.72 4.91 14.19
N GLU A 44 17.03 3.74 13.63
CA GLU A 44 17.99 3.62 12.52
C GLU A 44 17.45 4.29 11.24
N ILE A 45 16.17 4.10 10.92
CA ILE A 45 15.53 4.75 9.76
C ILE A 45 15.49 6.27 9.93
N ARG A 46 15.22 6.77 11.14
CA ARG A 46 15.28 8.20 11.43
C ARG A 46 16.69 8.75 11.17
N SER A 47 17.71 8.10 11.71
CA SER A 47 19.12 8.50 11.51
C SER A 47 19.50 8.44 10.03
N LEU A 48 19.07 7.40 9.32
CA LEU A 48 19.28 7.24 7.89
C LEU A 48 18.61 8.36 7.09
N ALA A 49 17.34 8.71 7.40
CA ALA A 49 16.61 9.78 6.73
C ALA A 49 17.33 11.13 6.85
N HIS A 50 17.79 11.49 8.07
CA HIS A 50 18.59 12.70 8.29
C HIS A 50 19.88 12.69 7.48
N SER A 51 20.65 11.60 7.52
CA SER A 51 21.89 11.47 6.75
C SER A 51 21.67 11.58 5.24
N LEU A 52 20.60 10.95 4.71
CA LEU A 52 20.26 11.03 3.29
C LEU A 52 19.84 12.44 2.87
N ALA A 53 19.07 13.14 3.70
CA ALA A 53 18.63 14.51 3.46
C ALA A 53 19.82 15.47 3.48
N GLU A 54 20.70 15.42 4.48
CA GLU A 54 21.90 16.26 4.59
C GLU A 54 22.84 16.09 3.38
N ASN A 55 23.09 14.84 2.98
CA ASN A 55 23.99 14.52 1.86
C ASN A 55 23.44 14.91 0.47
N ALA A 56 22.19 15.35 0.38
CA ALA A 56 21.54 15.71 -0.88
C ALA A 56 20.86 17.07 -0.87
N ASN A 57 21.24 17.95 0.07
CA ASN A 57 20.62 19.27 0.27
C ASN A 57 19.08 19.18 0.38
N GLY A 58 18.60 18.09 1.01
CA GLY A 58 17.20 17.83 1.26
C GLY A 58 16.80 18.16 2.70
N HIS A 59 15.61 17.74 3.09
CA HIS A 59 15.11 17.86 4.46
C HIS A 59 14.23 16.68 4.81
N VAL A 60 14.13 16.41 6.10
CA VAL A 60 13.15 15.45 6.63
C VAL A 60 11.82 16.17 6.78
N ASP A 61 10.76 15.61 6.21
CA ASP A 61 9.44 16.26 6.12
C ASP A 61 8.54 15.88 7.29
N ASP A 62 8.10 14.64 7.33
CA ASP A 62 7.15 14.14 8.31
C ASP A 62 7.59 12.79 8.87
N GLU A 63 7.23 12.56 10.11
CA GLU A 63 7.50 11.33 10.80
C GLU A 63 6.21 10.70 11.31
N SER A 64 5.87 9.57 10.72
CA SER A 64 4.75 8.75 11.18
C SER A 64 5.26 7.53 11.98
N PHE A 65 4.35 6.75 12.56
CA PHE A 65 4.74 5.58 13.33
C PHE A 65 5.31 4.43 12.46
N ASN A 66 5.10 4.45 11.15
CA ASN A 66 5.52 3.41 10.22
C ASN A 66 6.52 3.86 9.16
N HIS A 67 6.72 5.17 8.95
CA HIS A 67 7.69 5.71 8.00
C HIS A 67 8.26 7.06 8.45
N VAL A 68 9.35 7.44 7.81
CA VAL A 68 9.93 8.79 7.86
C VAL A 68 9.96 9.33 6.44
N GLY A 69 9.28 10.46 6.22
CA GLY A 69 9.28 11.19 4.96
C GLY A 69 10.48 12.12 4.84
N LEU A 70 11.06 12.20 3.67
CA LEU A 70 12.13 13.16 3.34
C LEU A 70 12.02 13.59 1.90
N THR A 71 12.49 14.81 1.63
CA THR A 71 12.64 15.32 0.27
C THR A 71 14.11 15.36 -0.13
N VAL A 72 14.44 14.69 -1.24
CA VAL A 72 15.80 14.61 -1.79
C VAL A 72 15.76 15.04 -3.25
N ASN A 73 16.48 16.10 -3.62
CA ASN A 73 16.49 16.66 -4.98
C ASN A 73 15.07 16.97 -5.52
N GLY A 74 14.16 17.43 -4.68
CA GLY A 74 12.78 17.73 -5.03
C GLY A 74 11.87 16.50 -5.20
N ILE A 75 12.35 15.31 -4.86
CA ILE A 75 11.59 14.05 -4.90
C ILE A 75 11.24 13.63 -3.47
N THR A 76 9.96 13.39 -3.21
CA THR A 76 9.50 12.84 -1.93
C THR A 76 9.85 11.36 -1.84
N VAL A 77 10.49 10.98 -0.74
CA VAL A 77 10.87 9.60 -0.43
C VAL A 77 10.31 9.25 0.95
N GLU A 78 9.69 8.10 1.07
CA GLU A 78 9.21 7.55 2.34
C GLU A 78 10.01 6.29 2.71
N LEU A 79 10.76 6.37 3.81
CA LEU A 79 11.48 5.22 4.36
C LEU A 79 10.58 4.49 5.37
N HIS A 80 10.12 3.30 5.04
CA HIS A 80 9.21 2.51 5.84
C HIS A 80 9.96 1.49 6.71
N THR A 81 9.70 1.48 8.02
CA THR A 81 10.06 0.37 8.91
C THR A 81 9.14 -0.83 8.67
N THR A 82 7.86 -0.53 8.50
CA THR A 82 6.84 -1.48 8.09
C THR A 82 5.97 -0.83 7.02
N PRO A 83 5.79 -1.47 5.86
CA PRO A 83 5.10 -0.86 4.74
C PRO A 83 3.58 -0.80 4.90
N GLY A 84 3.06 -1.02 6.11
CA GLY A 84 1.65 -0.85 6.36
C GLY A 84 1.14 -1.35 7.71
N PHE A 85 -0.12 -1.02 7.98
CA PHE A 85 -0.84 -1.44 9.20
C PHE A 85 -2.34 -1.55 8.93
N MET A 86 -3.06 -2.28 9.77
CA MET A 86 -4.52 -2.39 9.79
C MET A 86 -5.08 -1.89 11.11
N ALA A 87 -6.28 -1.29 11.10
CA ALA A 87 -6.94 -0.86 12.32
C ALA A 87 -7.37 -2.05 13.20
N ASN A 88 -7.77 -3.16 12.59
CA ASN A 88 -8.11 -4.36 13.32
C ASN A 88 -6.87 -5.04 13.91
N PHE A 89 -6.79 -5.17 15.23
CA PHE A 89 -5.62 -5.70 15.95
C PHE A 89 -5.24 -7.12 15.52
N VAL A 90 -6.22 -7.98 15.26
CA VAL A 90 -5.96 -9.38 14.86
C VAL A 90 -5.34 -9.41 13.47
N TYR A 91 -5.94 -8.70 12.53
CA TYR A 91 -5.42 -8.63 11.16
C TYR A 91 -4.11 -7.86 11.10
N ASN A 92 -3.95 -6.81 11.90
CA ASN A 92 -2.68 -6.10 11.99
C ASN A 92 -1.55 -6.99 12.49
N ARG A 93 -1.77 -7.77 13.57
CA ARG A 93 -0.76 -8.71 14.08
C ARG A 93 -0.37 -9.75 13.01
N ARG A 94 -1.33 -10.23 12.24
CA ARG A 94 -1.07 -11.18 11.14
C ARG A 94 -0.29 -10.50 10.01
N LEU A 95 -0.67 -9.28 9.62
CA LEU A 95 0.02 -8.48 8.61
C LEU A 95 1.48 -8.21 9.03
N GLN A 96 1.71 -7.75 10.25
CA GLN A 96 3.07 -7.47 10.73
C GLN A 96 3.94 -8.73 10.74
N ARG A 97 3.38 -9.88 11.13
CA ARG A 97 4.09 -11.15 11.05
C ARG A 97 4.39 -11.57 9.62
N TRP A 98 3.43 -11.41 8.72
CA TRP A 98 3.59 -11.72 7.31
C TRP A 98 4.66 -10.84 6.67
N LEU A 99 4.65 -9.54 6.91
CA LEU A 99 5.69 -8.61 6.45
C LEU A 99 7.07 -9.02 6.97
N LYS A 100 7.20 -9.26 8.26
CA LYS A 100 8.47 -9.66 8.89
C LYS A 100 9.05 -10.96 8.33
N LEU A 101 8.21 -11.92 7.97
CA LEU A 101 8.65 -13.20 7.41
C LEU A 101 9.11 -13.09 5.95
N ASN A 102 8.70 -12.04 5.24
CA ASN A 102 8.96 -11.88 3.82
C ASN A 102 10.02 -10.80 3.51
N VAL A 103 10.42 -9.95 4.45
CA VAL A 103 11.28 -8.78 4.17
C VAL A 103 12.60 -9.14 3.47
N ASP A 104 13.27 -10.19 3.90
CA ASP A 104 14.58 -10.57 3.35
C ASP A 104 14.46 -11.04 1.89
N GLU A 105 13.43 -11.82 1.57
CA GLU A 105 13.14 -12.24 0.20
C GLU A 105 12.85 -11.04 -0.70
N GLN A 106 11.99 -10.11 -0.24
CA GLN A 106 11.63 -8.94 -1.04
C GLN A 106 12.83 -8.01 -1.26
N CYS A 107 13.69 -7.83 -0.25
CA CYS A 107 14.92 -7.05 -0.36
C CYS A 107 16.01 -7.72 -1.25
N SER A 108 15.84 -8.98 -1.62
CA SER A 108 16.76 -9.76 -2.45
C SER A 108 16.27 -9.95 -3.89
N ASN A 109 14.99 -9.65 -4.19
CA ASN A 109 14.40 -9.83 -5.52
C ASN A 109 14.79 -8.68 -6.46
N MET A 110 15.93 -8.83 -7.13
CA MET A 110 16.54 -7.80 -7.99
C MET A 110 15.91 -7.74 -9.37
N VAL A 111 15.55 -6.54 -9.82
CA VAL A 111 14.99 -6.26 -11.14
C VAL A 111 15.76 -5.13 -11.82
N ALA A 112 16.00 -5.28 -13.13
CA ALA A 112 16.62 -4.25 -13.94
C ALA A 112 15.61 -3.12 -14.23
N LEU A 113 16.03 -1.90 -13.98
CA LEU A 113 15.25 -0.71 -14.38
C LEU A 113 15.44 -0.41 -15.87
N PRO A 114 14.45 0.21 -16.53
CA PRO A 114 14.57 0.59 -17.94
C PRO A 114 15.72 1.58 -18.16
N ASN A 115 16.20 1.64 -19.42
CA ASN A 115 17.28 2.54 -19.85
C ASN A 115 18.59 2.36 -19.07
N ASP A 116 18.91 1.15 -18.69
CA ASP A 116 20.14 0.80 -17.95
C ASP A 116 20.32 1.62 -16.65
N ALA A 117 19.22 2.02 -16.02
CA ALA A 117 19.24 2.82 -14.79
C ALA A 117 19.71 2.01 -13.55
N GLY A 118 20.05 0.73 -13.74
CA GLY A 118 20.63 -0.14 -12.73
C GLY A 118 19.65 -1.20 -12.20
N LEU A 119 20.06 -1.88 -11.13
CA LEU A 119 19.29 -2.91 -10.46
C LEU A 119 18.73 -2.38 -9.15
N VAL A 120 17.47 -2.71 -8.86
CA VAL A 120 16.82 -2.43 -7.58
C VAL A 120 16.07 -3.65 -7.09
N ALA A 121 15.95 -3.81 -5.77
CA ALA A 121 15.04 -4.81 -5.23
C ALA A 121 13.60 -4.29 -5.27
N VAL A 122 12.69 -5.13 -5.73
CA VAL A 122 11.24 -4.89 -5.75
C VAL A 122 10.51 -6.12 -5.20
N PRO A 123 9.26 -6.01 -4.75
CA PRO A 123 8.49 -7.16 -4.30
C PRO A 123 8.38 -8.26 -5.37
N THR A 124 8.46 -9.52 -4.95
CA THR A 124 8.10 -10.66 -5.80
C THR A 124 6.64 -10.57 -6.25
N HIS A 125 6.29 -11.16 -7.39
CA HIS A 125 4.93 -11.02 -7.93
C HIS A 125 3.85 -11.53 -6.97
N SER A 126 4.06 -12.68 -6.34
CA SER A 126 3.11 -13.27 -5.37
C SER A 126 2.92 -12.38 -4.14
N PHE A 127 4.02 -11.89 -3.56
CA PHE A 127 3.96 -10.94 -2.44
C PHE A 127 3.25 -9.64 -2.85
N ASN A 128 3.60 -9.09 -4.02
CA ASN A 128 3.09 -7.81 -4.50
C ASN A 128 1.57 -7.83 -4.73
N VAL A 129 1.00 -8.94 -5.20
CA VAL A 129 -0.45 -9.11 -5.34
C VAL A 129 -1.17 -8.94 -3.99
N VAL A 130 -0.66 -9.55 -2.93
CA VAL A 130 -1.23 -9.42 -1.58
C VAL A 130 -0.99 -8.03 -1.01
N TYR A 131 0.24 -7.54 -1.13
CA TYR A 131 0.64 -6.25 -0.60
C TYR A 131 -0.12 -5.08 -1.24
N GLN A 132 -0.23 -5.05 -2.57
CA GLN A 132 -0.96 -4.00 -3.27
C GLN A 132 -2.47 -4.05 -2.96
N LEU A 133 -3.04 -5.24 -2.83
CA LEU A 133 -4.44 -5.38 -2.42
C LEU A 133 -4.67 -4.84 -1.01
N TYR A 134 -3.77 -5.19 -0.08
CA TYR A 134 -3.78 -4.62 1.26
C TYR A 134 -3.68 -3.08 1.22
N HIS A 135 -2.77 -2.54 0.42
CA HIS A 135 -2.55 -1.11 0.30
C HIS A 135 -3.79 -0.39 -0.25
N LEU A 136 -4.44 -0.95 -1.30
CA LEU A 136 -5.73 -0.47 -1.80
C LEU A 136 -6.83 -0.53 -0.74
N TYR A 137 -6.88 -1.62 0.04
CA TYR A 137 -7.81 -1.76 1.15
C TYR A 137 -7.60 -0.67 2.20
N HIS A 138 -6.36 -0.41 2.59
CA HIS A 138 -5.99 0.66 3.50
C HIS A 138 -6.45 2.03 2.99
N HIS A 139 -6.09 2.39 1.76
CA HIS A 139 -6.53 3.65 1.15
C HIS A 139 -8.04 3.76 1.08
N TYR A 140 -8.73 2.69 0.73
CA TYR A 140 -10.20 2.68 0.66
C TYR A 140 -10.85 3.09 1.98
N PHE A 141 -10.28 2.71 3.11
CA PHE A 141 -10.79 3.09 4.44
C PHE A 141 -10.36 4.48 4.88
N TYR A 142 -9.17 4.94 4.50
CA TYR A 142 -8.60 6.15 5.09
C TYR A 142 -8.64 7.37 4.18
N GLU A 143 -8.42 7.20 2.89
CA GLU A 143 -8.14 8.31 1.98
C GLU A 143 -8.98 8.28 0.69
N GLY A 144 -9.38 7.10 0.24
CA GLY A 144 -10.02 6.86 -1.05
C GLY A 144 -9.03 6.26 -2.06
N VAL A 145 -9.59 5.55 -3.04
CA VAL A 145 -8.85 4.86 -4.11
C VAL A 145 -9.14 5.53 -5.43
N GLY A 146 -8.11 5.85 -6.19
CA GLY A 146 -8.22 6.39 -7.55
C GLY A 146 -8.00 5.35 -8.65
N LEU A 147 -8.42 5.67 -9.88
CA LEU A 147 -8.27 4.77 -11.02
C LEU A 147 -6.80 4.43 -11.31
N ARG A 148 -5.85 5.34 -11.05
CA ARG A 148 -4.42 5.06 -11.22
C ARG A 148 -3.96 3.85 -10.40
N GLN A 149 -4.42 3.76 -9.15
CA GLN A 149 -4.09 2.63 -8.27
C GLN A 149 -4.77 1.33 -8.73
N VAL A 150 -5.95 1.42 -9.33
CA VAL A 150 -6.63 0.28 -9.96
C VAL A 150 -5.86 -0.22 -11.17
N VAL A 151 -5.33 0.69 -12.00
CA VAL A 151 -4.48 0.35 -13.16
C VAL A 151 -3.19 -0.32 -12.71
N ASP A 152 -2.51 0.24 -11.69
CA ASP A 152 -1.32 -0.41 -11.09
C ASP A 152 -1.65 -1.85 -10.67
N TYR A 153 -2.76 -2.05 -9.97
CA TYR A 153 -3.14 -3.37 -9.49
C TYR A 153 -3.54 -4.34 -10.61
N TYR A 154 -4.14 -3.83 -11.70
CA TYR A 154 -4.40 -4.63 -12.89
C TYR A 154 -3.12 -5.24 -13.45
N PHE A 155 -2.06 -4.45 -13.64
CA PHE A 155 -0.79 -4.97 -14.12
C PHE A 155 -0.14 -5.94 -13.13
N VAL A 156 -0.20 -5.66 -11.83
CA VAL A 156 0.29 -6.58 -10.79
C VAL A 156 -0.40 -7.95 -10.89
N VAL A 157 -1.71 -8.00 -11.07
CA VAL A 157 -2.47 -9.25 -11.18
C VAL A 157 -2.21 -9.96 -12.52
N THR A 158 -2.14 -9.22 -13.63
CA THR A 158 -1.95 -9.82 -14.97
C THR A 158 -0.58 -10.45 -15.16
N MET A 159 0.44 -9.92 -14.47
CA MET A 159 1.81 -10.46 -14.53
C MET A 159 1.99 -11.70 -13.67
N LEU A 160 1.02 -12.03 -12.83
CA LEU A 160 1.07 -13.23 -12.02
C LEU A 160 0.86 -14.47 -12.90
N ASN A 161 1.91 -15.31 -13.05
CA ASN A 161 1.78 -16.65 -13.61
C ASN A 161 1.31 -17.61 -12.51
N VAL A 162 0.03 -17.97 -12.55
CA VAL A 162 -0.60 -18.72 -11.47
C VAL A 162 -0.61 -20.21 -11.79
N GLU A 163 0.24 -20.97 -11.10
CA GLU A 163 0.04 -22.41 -10.93
C GLU A 163 -1.02 -22.65 -9.85
N CYS A 164 -1.77 -23.76 -9.94
CA CYS A 164 -2.88 -24.02 -9.02
C CYS A 164 -2.47 -24.02 -7.53
N GLU A 165 -1.28 -24.51 -7.20
CA GLU A 165 -0.77 -24.52 -5.83
C GLU A 165 -0.46 -23.13 -5.31
N MET A 166 0.15 -22.29 -6.16
CA MET A 166 0.41 -20.88 -5.83
C MET A 166 -0.89 -20.11 -5.60
N LEU A 167 -1.91 -20.33 -6.42
CA LEU A 167 -3.22 -19.69 -6.25
C LEU A 167 -3.86 -20.08 -4.91
N SER A 168 -3.79 -21.36 -4.56
CA SER A 168 -4.33 -21.86 -3.29
C SER A 168 -3.64 -21.21 -2.08
N SER A 169 -2.32 -21.10 -2.12
CA SER A 169 -1.54 -20.43 -1.08
C SER A 169 -1.90 -18.94 -0.97
N LEU A 170 -1.93 -18.22 -2.08
CA LEU A 170 -2.30 -16.81 -2.14
C LEU A 170 -3.72 -16.57 -1.61
N GLN A 171 -4.68 -17.41 -1.96
CA GLN A 171 -6.05 -17.33 -1.43
C GLN A 171 -6.11 -17.59 0.09
N SER A 172 -5.28 -18.50 0.59
CA SER A 172 -5.15 -18.76 2.02
C SER A 172 -4.61 -17.53 2.77
N GLU A 173 -3.59 -16.88 2.21
CA GLU A 173 -3.04 -15.64 2.77
C GLU A 173 -4.06 -14.49 2.77
N LEU A 174 -4.77 -14.29 1.69
CA LEU A 174 -5.84 -13.27 1.61
C LEU A 174 -6.93 -13.49 2.66
N LYS A 175 -7.31 -14.75 2.92
CA LYS A 175 -8.26 -15.10 3.98
C LYS A 175 -7.66 -14.86 5.37
N HIS A 176 -6.40 -15.26 5.57
CA HIS A 176 -5.69 -15.09 6.83
C HIS A 176 -5.55 -13.60 7.22
N LEU A 177 -5.26 -12.74 6.24
CA LEU A 177 -5.13 -11.29 6.43
C LEU A 177 -6.46 -10.55 6.44
N GLY A 178 -7.61 -11.24 6.26
CA GLY A 178 -8.93 -10.61 6.24
C GLY A 178 -9.27 -9.86 4.94
N LEU A 179 -8.46 -10.01 3.90
CA LEU A 179 -8.58 -9.31 2.62
C LEU A 179 -9.50 -10.01 1.61
N TRP A 180 -9.96 -11.23 1.88
CA TRP A 180 -10.71 -12.06 0.94
C TRP A 180 -11.94 -11.40 0.33
N LYS A 181 -12.72 -10.70 1.17
CA LYS A 181 -13.93 -10.01 0.70
C LYS A 181 -13.60 -8.82 -0.21
N PHE A 182 -12.53 -8.12 0.09
CA PHE A 182 -12.05 -6.99 -0.71
C PHE A 182 -11.41 -7.48 -2.01
N ALA A 183 -10.70 -8.62 -1.98
CA ALA A 183 -10.20 -9.28 -3.19
C ALA A 183 -11.33 -9.53 -4.19
N GLY A 184 -12.43 -10.15 -3.75
CA GLY A 184 -13.58 -10.40 -4.63
C GLY A 184 -14.25 -9.11 -5.17
N ALA A 185 -14.26 -8.03 -4.38
CA ALA A 185 -14.73 -6.73 -4.84
C ALA A 185 -13.80 -6.13 -5.90
N MET A 186 -12.48 -6.22 -5.67
CA MET A 186 -11.48 -5.71 -6.61
C MET A 186 -11.45 -6.52 -7.92
N MET A 187 -11.60 -7.85 -7.88
CA MET A 187 -11.74 -8.67 -9.10
C MET A 187 -12.92 -8.22 -9.96
N TYR A 188 -14.06 -7.88 -9.34
CA TYR A 188 -15.19 -7.30 -10.08
C TYR A 188 -14.84 -5.96 -10.74
N VAL A 189 -14.17 -5.06 -10.01
CA VAL A 189 -13.75 -3.75 -10.56
C VAL A 189 -12.78 -3.94 -11.72
N LEU A 190 -11.75 -4.76 -11.57
CA LEU A 190 -10.78 -5.03 -12.62
C LEU A 190 -11.42 -5.66 -13.86
N HIS A 191 -12.36 -6.58 -13.67
CA HIS A 191 -13.12 -7.18 -14.79
C HIS A 191 -13.96 -6.14 -15.52
N LYS A 192 -14.72 -5.31 -14.80
CA LYS A 192 -15.64 -4.33 -15.36
C LYS A 192 -14.94 -3.15 -16.05
N VAL A 193 -13.82 -2.69 -15.48
CA VAL A 193 -13.14 -1.47 -15.94
C VAL A 193 -11.98 -1.80 -16.90
N MET A 194 -11.23 -2.87 -16.60
CA MET A 194 -9.99 -3.22 -17.29
C MET A 194 -10.10 -4.49 -18.16
N GLY A 195 -11.23 -5.20 -18.12
CA GLY A 195 -11.41 -6.44 -18.88
C GLY A 195 -10.59 -7.62 -18.35
N LEU A 196 -10.26 -7.66 -17.06
CA LEU A 196 -9.53 -8.79 -16.47
C LEU A 196 -10.29 -10.09 -16.73
N THR A 197 -9.61 -11.08 -17.30
CA THR A 197 -10.17 -12.39 -17.63
C THR A 197 -10.28 -13.29 -16.40
N GLU A 198 -11.20 -14.27 -16.43
CA GLU A 198 -11.49 -15.12 -15.25
C GLU A 198 -10.29 -15.98 -14.84
N ASP A 199 -9.47 -16.41 -15.80
CA ASP A 199 -8.24 -17.19 -15.55
C ASP A 199 -7.16 -16.43 -14.77
N LYS A 200 -7.23 -15.10 -14.76
CA LYS A 200 -6.33 -14.22 -13.99
C LYS A 200 -6.88 -13.82 -12.61
N MET A 201 -8.08 -14.25 -12.27
CA MET A 201 -8.69 -13.87 -11.00
C MET A 201 -8.12 -14.63 -9.80
N ILE A 202 -7.70 -13.88 -8.79
CA ILE A 202 -7.17 -14.43 -7.53
C ILE A 202 -8.26 -14.78 -6.51
N ALA A 203 -9.50 -14.30 -6.73
CA ALA A 203 -10.67 -14.58 -5.91
C ALA A 203 -11.94 -14.53 -6.78
N PRO A 204 -13.00 -15.25 -6.43
CA PRO A 204 -14.29 -15.14 -7.09
C PRO A 204 -14.84 -13.71 -7.00
N MET A 205 -15.40 -13.20 -8.08
CA MET A 205 -15.99 -11.87 -8.12
C MET A 205 -17.15 -11.73 -7.12
N ASN A 206 -17.18 -10.60 -6.44
CA ASN A 206 -18.31 -10.20 -5.60
C ASN A 206 -18.97 -8.95 -6.18
N ALA A 207 -19.97 -9.12 -7.03
CA ALA A 207 -20.62 -8.04 -7.75
C ALA A 207 -21.18 -6.94 -6.83
N LYS A 208 -21.79 -7.30 -5.70
CA LYS A 208 -22.41 -6.33 -4.78
C LYS A 208 -21.37 -5.42 -4.11
N ARG A 209 -20.26 -6.00 -3.61
CA ARG A 209 -19.15 -5.22 -3.02
C ARG A 209 -18.36 -4.49 -4.09
N GLY A 210 -18.18 -5.14 -5.24
CA GLY A 210 -17.44 -4.57 -6.35
C GLY A 210 -18.13 -3.37 -6.97
N GLN A 211 -19.46 -3.39 -7.12
CA GLN A 211 -20.20 -2.22 -7.61
C GLN A 211 -20.09 -1.05 -6.62
N MET A 212 -20.25 -1.31 -5.31
CA MET A 212 -20.05 -0.28 -4.30
C MET A 212 -18.65 0.32 -4.33
N LEU A 213 -17.63 -0.54 -4.46
CA LEU A 213 -16.23 -0.08 -4.56
C LEU A 213 -16.00 0.76 -5.83
N LEU A 214 -16.56 0.34 -6.96
CA LEU A 214 -16.47 1.07 -8.22
C LEU A 214 -17.14 2.44 -8.13
N ASP A 215 -18.35 2.49 -7.58
CA ASP A 215 -19.07 3.75 -7.37
C ASP A 215 -18.27 4.72 -6.49
N ASP A 216 -17.62 4.21 -5.43
CA ASP A 216 -16.77 5.02 -4.56
C ASP A 216 -15.51 5.53 -5.27
N ILE A 217 -14.87 4.69 -6.09
CA ILE A 217 -13.70 5.08 -6.89
C ILE A 217 -14.07 6.19 -7.90
N LEU A 218 -15.21 6.06 -8.57
CA LEU A 218 -15.64 7.03 -9.59
C LEU A 218 -16.12 8.36 -8.99
N ASN A 219 -16.74 8.32 -7.81
CA ASN A 219 -17.28 9.51 -7.15
C ASN A 219 -16.26 10.22 -6.27
N GLY A 220 -15.39 9.47 -5.56
CA GLY A 220 -14.42 10.04 -4.61
C GLY A 220 -13.08 10.41 -5.25
N GLY A 221 -12.69 9.71 -6.31
CA GLY A 221 -11.38 9.88 -6.93
C GLY A 221 -10.21 9.58 -5.99
N ASN A 222 -9.01 9.98 -6.38
CA ASN A 222 -7.81 9.81 -5.58
C ASN A 222 -7.86 10.73 -4.34
N PHE A 223 -7.66 10.19 -3.17
CA PHE A 223 -7.70 10.91 -1.88
C PHE A 223 -9.03 11.63 -1.59
N GLY A 224 -10.15 11.16 -2.14
CA GLY A 224 -11.45 11.81 -1.94
C GLY A 224 -11.55 13.23 -2.55
N HIS A 225 -10.67 13.58 -3.47
CA HIS A 225 -10.53 14.93 -4.02
C HIS A 225 -11.79 15.47 -4.72
N TYR A 226 -12.65 14.57 -5.20
CA TYR A 226 -13.90 14.91 -5.89
C TYR A 226 -15.16 14.68 -5.03
N ASP A 227 -15.00 14.35 -3.75
CA ASP A 227 -16.15 14.14 -2.87
C ASP A 227 -16.87 15.47 -2.62
N LYS A 228 -18.08 15.60 -3.19
CA LYS A 228 -18.91 16.80 -3.11
C LYS A 228 -19.44 17.10 -1.69
N HIS A 229 -19.20 16.20 -0.75
CA HIS A 229 -19.64 16.33 0.63
C HIS A 229 -18.68 17.14 1.54
N HIS A 230 -17.75 17.90 0.97
CA HIS A 230 -16.86 18.81 1.72
C HIS A 230 -17.59 19.82 2.64
N VAL A 231 -18.91 19.96 2.52
CA VAL A 231 -19.73 20.88 3.32
C VAL A 231 -20.02 20.34 4.74
N LEU A 232 -20.02 19.03 4.92
CA LEU A 232 -20.13 18.39 6.23
C LEU A 232 -18.72 18.16 6.78
N GLY A 233 -18.40 18.68 7.95
CA GLY A 233 -17.05 18.58 8.52
C GLY A 233 -16.46 17.17 8.44
N HIS A 234 -15.16 17.07 8.21
CA HIS A 234 -14.41 15.83 7.96
C HIS A 234 -14.76 14.62 8.87
N ASN A 235 -15.14 14.88 10.11
CA ASN A 235 -15.50 13.85 11.08
C ASN A 235 -16.86 13.19 10.80
N LEU A 236 -17.86 13.97 10.35
CA LEU A 236 -19.20 13.47 10.01
C LEU A 236 -19.19 12.62 8.74
N LEU A 237 -18.42 13.02 7.75
CA LEU A 237 -18.25 12.27 6.50
C LEU A 237 -17.58 10.92 6.74
N ARG A 238 -16.57 10.90 7.61
CA ARG A 238 -15.91 9.66 8.01
C ARG A 238 -16.86 8.72 8.75
N LEU A 239 -17.65 9.23 9.69
CA LEU A 239 -18.67 8.45 10.40
C LEU A 239 -19.73 7.86 9.45
N TYR A 240 -20.19 8.63 8.48
CA TYR A 240 -21.14 8.14 7.46
C TYR A 240 -20.51 7.04 6.60
N ARG A 241 -19.27 7.22 6.15
CA ARG A 241 -18.52 6.21 5.40
C ARG A 241 -18.33 4.94 6.23
N ASP A 242 -17.90 5.07 7.48
CA ASP A 242 -17.67 3.94 8.38
C ASP A 242 -18.98 3.16 8.65
N ALA A 243 -20.10 3.87 8.85
CA ALA A 243 -21.43 3.26 9.02
C ALA A 243 -21.87 2.49 7.77
N ARG A 244 -21.62 3.02 6.57
CA ARG A 244 -21.89 2.33 5.29
C ARG A 244 -21.01 1.10 5.10
N LEU A 245 -19.73 1.20 5.44
CA LEU A 245 -18.76 0.12 5.33
C LEU A 245 -18.99 -0.98 6.37
N LEU A 246 -19.61 -0.68 7.50
CA LEU A 246 -19.92 -1.64 8.56
C LEU A 246 -20.67 -2.89 8.05
N ARG A 247 -21.59 -2.70 7.10
CA ARG A 247 -22.33 -3.82 6.48
C ARG A 247 -21.45 -4.77 5.68
N TYR A 248 -20.37 -4.25 5.08
CA TYR A 248 -19.54 -4.97 4.12
C TYR A 248 -18.21 -5.44 4.72
N TYR A 249 -17.63 -4.64 5.61
CA TYR A 249 -16.31 -4.84 6.23
C TYR A 249 -16.36 -4.53 7.74
N PRO A 250 -17.19 -5.28 8.52
CA PRO A 250 -17.43 -4.93 9.93
C PRO A 250 -16.17 -4.94 10.79
N ALA A 251 -15.22 -5.83 10.51
CA ALA A 251 -14.01 -5.93 11.32
C ALA A 251 -13.16 -4.66 11.28
N GLU A 252 -12.95 -4.08 10.11
CA GLU A 252 -12.16 -2.85 9.95
C GLU A 252 -12.98 -1.62 10.38
N ALA A 253 -14.23 -1.52 9.91
CA ALA A 253 -15.10 -0.39 10.22
C ALA A 253 -15.37 -0.20 11.74
N LEU A 254 -15.41 -1.30 12.52
CA LEU A 254 -15.53 -1.20 13.99
C LEU A 254 -14.19 -0.90 14.67
N SER A 255 -13.08 -1.34 14.09
CA SER A 255 -11.75 -1.16 14.69
C SER A 255 -11.17 0.22 14.40
N GLU A 256 -11.54 0.83 13.30
CA GLU A 256 -10.98 2.10 12.84
C GLU A 256 -11.19 3.26 13.83
N PRO A 257 -12.37 3.50 14.44
CA PRO A 257 -12.53 4.53 15.47
C PRO A 257 -11.62 4.30 16.70
N ILE A 258 -11.44 3.05 17.11
CA ILE A 258 -10.59 2.67 18.24
C ILE A 258 -9.13 2.96 17.88
N PHE A 259 -8.71 2.58 16.68
CA PHE A 259 -7.37 2.83 16.19
C PHE A 259 -7.05 4.34 16.11
N ARG A 260 -8.00 5.19 15.69
CA ARG A 260 -7.83 6.66 15.67
C ARG A 260 -7.52 7.22 17.05
N VAL A 261 -8.27 6.79 18.07
CA VAL A 261 -8.03 7.22 19.45
C VAL A 261 -6.63 6.80 19.89
N TRP A 262 -6.25 5.55 19.66
CA TRP A 262 -4.91 5.05 19.96
C TRP A 262 -3.82 5.84 19.23
N HIS A 263 -3.98 6.08 17.93
CA HIS A 263 -3.00 6.82 17.12
C HIS A 263 -2.88 8.29 17.56
N PHE A 264 -3.98 8.92 17.95
CA PHE A 264 -3.96 10.26 18.52
C PHE A 264 -3.15 10.29 19.82
N LEU A 265 -3.41 9.37 20.75
CA LEU A 265 -2.67 9.25 22.00
C LEU A 265 -1.19 8.97 21.74
N TRP A 266 -0.88 8.09 20.82
CA TRP A 266 0.49 7.79 20.42
C TRP A 266 1.22 9.04 19.92
N ARG A 267 0.61 9.84 19.05
CA ARG A 267 1.19 11.11 18.56
C ARG A 267 1.44 12.12 19.69
N VAL A 268 0.48 12.26 20.59
CA VAL A 268 0.63 13.17 21.75
C VAL A 268 1.77 12.76 22.64
N LEU A 269 1.93 11.47 22.89
CA LEU A 269 3.00 10.94 23.74
C LEU A 269 4.38 11.06 23.06
N ASN A 270 4.47 10.80 21.76
CA ASN A 270 5.76 10.84 21.04
C ASN A 270 6.18 12.27 20.64
N LYS A 271 5.26 13.22 20.49
CA LYS A 271 5.62 14.65 20.32
C LYS A 271 6.21 15.31 21.57
N LYS A 272 6.10 14.67 22.75
CA LYS A 272 6.72 15.15 23.98
C LYS A 272 8.19 14.73 24.14
N PHE A 273 8.70 13.90 23.24
CA PHE A 273 10.07 13.35 23.27
C PHE A 273 10.88 13.69 22.01
N SER A 274 10.39 14.56 21.13
CA SER A 274 11.11 15.07 19.94
C SER A 274 11.49 16.54 20.10
#